data_6984670066b76278b80e5657273ae48a
#
_entry.id   6984670066b76278b80e5657273ae48a
#
_cell.length_a   1.000
_cell.length_b   1.000
_cell.length_c   1.000
_cell.angle_alpha   90.00
_cell.angle_beta   90.00
_cell.angle_gamma   90.00
#
_symmetry.space_group_name_H-M   'P 1'
#
loop_
_entity.id
_entity.type
_entity.pdbx_description
1 polymer ?
#
loop_
_entity_poly.entity_id
_entity_poly.type
_entity_poly.pdbx_seq_one_letter_code
_entity_poly.pdbx_strand_id
1 'polypeptide(L)'
;VTQGKQLRYRAEDPAVLAEILREKQQVLQVAGQQLDQYIVRLRTANKIAETRHMAAFYEGDEGLANILRDILSTCRLQKISLYRVISSPRVSRYLYNNFPNFSRERAKRNLRVRVLRYAKPLRITTGLADSRYLAGPKLDDGCYTILYASKMAIITLDKYNSMHGV
;
A
#
# COMPACT_ATOMS: atom_id res chain seq x y z
N VAL A 1 -20.58 -29.11 50.28
CA VAL A 1 -19.13 -28.83 50.24
C VAL A 1 -18.65 -29.20 48.84
N THR A 2 -18.55 -28.25 47.94
CA THR A 2 -18.05 -28.44 46.58
C THR A 2 -16.54 -28.34 46.61
N GLN A 3 -15.88 -29.47 46.41
CA GLN A 3 -14.43 -29.51 46.18
C GLN A 3 -14.14 -28.90 44.79
N GLY A 4 -13.51 -27.74 44.78
CA GLY A 4 -13.05 -27.11 43.55
C GLY A 4 -12.02 -27.97 42.84
N LYS A 5 -12.24 -28.32 41.58
CA LYS A 5 -11.25 -28.97 40.68
C LYS A 5 -10.06 -28.01 40.51
N GLN A 6 -8.93 -28.30 41.16
CA GLN A 6 -7.69 -27.61 40.86
C GLN A 6 -7.18 -28.07 39.49
N LEU A 7 -7.13 -27.16 38.55
CA LEU A 7 -6.46 -27.38 37.27
C LEU A 7 -4.94 -27.40 37.50
N ARG A 8 -4.33 -28.52 37.20
CA ARG A 8 -2.87 -28.65 37.24
C ARG A 8 -2.34 -28.55 35.81
N TYR A 9 -1.42 -27.66 35.60
CA TYR A 9 -0.72 -27.51 34.32
C TYR A 9 0.64 -28.20 34.43
N ARG A 10 0.98 -28.99 33.40
CA ARG A 10 2.29 -29.56 33.23
C ARG A 10 2.94 -28.89 32.02
N ALA A 11 4.19 -28.44 32.19
CA ALA A 11 4.97 -27.94 31.07
C ALA A 11 5.33 -29.11 30.15
N GLU A 12 5.09 -28.92 28.86
CA GLU A 12 5.53 -29.85 27.82
C GLU A 12 6.98 -29.59 27.44
N ASP A 13 7.60 -30.55 26.73
CA ASP A 13 8.96 -30.41 26.25
C ASP A 13 9.06 -29.24 25.26
N PRO A 14 10.00 -28.31 25.41
CA PRO A 14 10.22 -27.24 24.47
C PRO A 14 10.44 -27.69 23.01
N ALA A 15 10.85 -28.91 22.77
CA ALA A 15 10.98 -29.49 21.43
C ALA A 15 9.66 -29.51 20.65
N VAL A 16 8.52 -29.59 21.34
CA VAL A 16 7.17 -29.51 20.73
C VAL A 16 6.96 -28.19 19.98
N LEU A 17 7.60 -27.12 20.42
CA LEU A 17 7.52 -25.83 19.72
C LEU A 17 8.12 -25.90 18.30
N ALA A 18 9.16 -26.71 18.11
CA ALA A 18 9.76 -26.90 16.79
C ALA A 18 8.83 -27.70 15.85
N GLU A 19 8.07 -28.62 16.38
CA GLU A 19 7.08 -29.41 15.63
C GLU A 19 5.91 -28.51 15.21
N ILE A 20 5.36 -27.74 16.13
CA ILE A 20 4.29 -26.76 15.85
C ILE A 20 4.73 -25.76 14.77
N LEU A 21 5.98 -25.30 14.83
CA LEU A 21 6.50 -24.37 13.83
C LEU A 21 6.56 -25.03 12.43
N ARG A 22 7.03 -26.27 12.34
CA ARG A 22 7.08 -27.03 11.08
C ARG A 22 5.70 -27.24 10.49
N GLU A 23 4.72 -27.63 11.31
CA GLU A 23 3.32 -27.80 10.86
C GLU A 23 2.76 -26.51 10.31
N LYS A 24 2.94 -25.38 11.02
CA LYS A 24 2.48 -24.08 10.54
C LYS A 24 3.18 -23.66 9.25
N GLN A 25 4.47 -23.90 9.11
CA GLN A 25 5.19 -23.62 7.87
C GLN A 25 4.66 -24.45 6.70
N GLN A 26 4.36 -25.72 6.93
CA GLN A 26 3.78 -26.61 5.91
C GLN A 26 2.38 -26.15 5.47
N VAL A 27 1.52 -25.79 6.42
CA VAL A 27 0.19 -25.21 6.11
C VAL A 27 0.31 -23.94 5.28
N LEU A 28 1.21 -23.03 5.64
CA LEU A 28 1.46 -21.81 4.89
C LEU A 28 2.00 -22.08 3.49
N GLN A 29 2.87 -23.07 3.33
CA GLN A 29 3.42 -23.44 2.03
C GLN A 29 2.33 -23.99 1.09
N VAL A 30 1.46 -24.88 1.60
CA VAL A 30 0.33 -25.41 0.83
C VAL A 30 -0.65 -24.29 0.45
N ALA A 31 -0.99 -23.43 1.40
CA ALA A 31 -1.86 -22.29 1.13
C ALA A 31 -1.24 -21.34 0.08
N GLY A 32 0.08 -21.11 0.09
CA GLY A 32 0.79 -20.35 -0.93
C GLY A 32 0.67 -20.94 -2.32
N GLN A 33 0.88 -22.26 -2.45
CA GLN A 33 0.74 -22.95 -3.75
C GLN A 33 -0.69 -22.88 -4.31
N GLN A 34 -1.69 -23.03 -3.44
CA GLN A 34 -3.09 -22.89 -3.84
C GLN A 34 -3.39 -21.46 -4.28
N LEU A 35 -2.89 -20.46 -3.55
CA LEU A 35 -3.07 -19.05 -3.89
C LEU A 35 -2.49 -18.74 -5.27
N ASP A 36 -1.31 -19.23 -5.61
CA ASP A 36 -0.68 -19.02 -6.91
C ASP A 36 -1.57 -19.53 -8.06
N GLN A 37 -2.21 -20.69 -7.90
CA GLN A 37 -3.16 -21.22 -8.88
C GLN A 37 -4.40 -20.33 -9.03
N TYR A 38 -4.94 -19.81 -7.92
CA TYR A 38 -6.07 -18.87 -7.97
C TYR A 38 -5.69 -17.54 -8.61
N ILE A 39 -4.50 -17.02 -8.32
CA ILE A 39 -4.00 -15.77 -8.94
C ILE A 39 -3.96 -15.90 -10.46
N VAL A 40 -3.48 -17.03 -10.98
CA VAL A 40 -3.45 -17.25 -12.44
C VAL A 40 -4.86 -17.22 -13.03
N ARG A 41 -5.83 -17.90 -12.41
CA ARG A 41 -7.23 -17.91 -12.86
C ARG A 41 -7.87 -16.51 -12.80
N LEU A 42 -7.65 -15.76 -11.71
CA LEU A 42 -8.15 -14.40 -11.56
C LEU A 42 -7.54 -13.43 -12.58
N ARG A 43 -6.25 -13.56 -12.87
CA ARG A 43 -5.60 -12.75 -13.91
C ARG A 43 -6.18 -13.01 -15.30
N THR A 44 -6.52 -14.25 -15.60
CA THR A 44 -7.15 -14.59 -16.90
C THR A 44 -8.56 -14.01 -16.99
N ALA A 45 -9.33 -14.06 -15.92
CA ALA A 45 -10.66 -13.44 -15.84
C ALA A 45 -10.58 -11.89 -15.94
N ASN A 46 -9.61 -11.27 -15.28
CA ASN A 46 -9.43 -9.81 -15.34
C ASN A 46 -8.97 -9.30 -16.72
N LYS A 47 -8.20 -10.08 -17.50
CA LYS A 47 -7.84 -9.68 -18.88
C LYS A 47 -9.06 -9.42 -19.75
N ILE A 48 -10.17 -10.11 -19.50
CA ILE A 48 -11.44 -9.89 -20.22
C ILE A 48 -12.10 -8.56 -19.76
N ALA A 49 -11.83 -8.12 -18.53
CA ALA A 49 -12.37 -6.87 -17.96
C ALA A 49 -11.51 -5.63 -18.29
N GLU A 50 -10.23 -5.78 -18.64
CA GLU A 50 -9.29 -4.67 -18.91
C GLU A 50 -9.63 -3.83 -20.15
N THR A 51 -10.60 -4.22 -20.96
CA THR A 51 -11.14 -3.40 -22.07
C THR A 51 -12.13 -2.34 -21.63
N ARG A 52 -12.50 -2.28 -20.37
CA ARG A 52 -13.39 -1.24 -19.83
C ARG A 52 -12.58 -0.29 -18.94
N HIS A 53 -12.67 1.00 -19.18
CA HIS A 53 -12.18 2.04 -18.27
C HIS A 53 -12.94 1.90 -16.94
N MET A 54 -12.33 1.26 -15.97
CA MET A 54 -12.95 1.04 -14.66
C MET A 54 -12.33 1.99 -13.64
N ALA A 55 -13.16 2.66 -12.89
CA ALA A 55 -12.75 3.34 -11.67
C ALA A 55 -12.89 2.37 -10.49
N ALA A 56 -11.89 2.31 -9.63
CA ALA A 56 -11.91 1.55 -8.38
C ALA A 56 -11.92 2.53 -7.21
N PHE A 57 -12.79 2.30 -6.24
CA PHE A 57 -12.90 3.13 -5.04
C PHE A 57 -12.18 2.46 -3.88
N TYR A 58 -11.47 3.27 -3.11
CA TYR A 58 -10.68 2.85 -1.96
C TYR A 58 -11.02 3.73 -0.76
N GLU A 59 -11.20 3.13 0.40
CA GLU A 59 -11.52 3.83 1.64
C GLU A 59 -10.50 3.53 2.72
N GLY A 60 -10.23 4.53 3.56
CA GLY A 60 -9.36 4.44 4.71
C GLY A 60 -7.89 4.17 4.40
N ASP A 61 -7.11 3.98 5.44
CA ASP A 61 -5.66 3.80 5.36
C ASP A 61 -5.24 2.55 4.59
N GLU A 62 -6.00 1.45 4.69
CA GLU A 62 -5.69 0.22 3.95
C GLU A 62 -6.00 0.37 2.45
N GLY A 63 -7.10 1.04 2.11
CA GLY A 63 -7.41 1.39 0.73
C GLY A 63 -6.29 2.21 0.09
N LEU A 64 -5.75 3.18 0.84
CA LEU A 64 -4.63 3.98 0.40
C LEU A 64 -3.34 3.16 0.23
N ALA A 65 -3.07 2.25 1.17
CA ALA A 65 -1.94 1.33 1.04
C ALA A 65 -2.04 0.46 -0.22
N ASN A 66 -3.25 0.07 -0.62
CA ASN A 66 -3.50 -0.67 -1.85
C ASN A 66 -3.19 0.17 -3.10
N ILE A 67 -3.56 1.45 -3.13
CA ILE A 67 -3.16 2.37 -4.21
C ILE A 67 -1.62 2.45 -4.30
N LEU A 68 -0.93 2.59 -3.17
CA LEU A 68 0.54 2.65 -3.14
C LEU A 68 1.19 1.34 -3.62
N ARG A 69 0.62 0.19 -3.27
CA ARG A 69 1.08 -1.13 -3.76
C ARG A 69 0.85 -1.26 -5.27
N ASP A 70 -0.29 -0.76 -5.78
CA ASP A 70 -0.58 -0.79 -7.21
C ASP A 70 0.40 0.08 -8.01
N ILE A 71 0.80 1.25 -7.51
CA ILE A 71 1.84 2.07 -8.14
C ILE A 71 3.13 1.27 -8.31
N LEU A 72 3.60 0.60 -7.23
CA LEU A 72 4.85 -0.17 -7.28
C LEU A 72 4.77 -1.37 -8.21
N SER A 73 3.64 -2.07 -8.24
CA SER A 73 3.42 -3.25 -9.06
C SER A 73 3.24 -2.88 -10.53
N THR A 74 2.41 -1.90 -10.83
CA THR A 74 2.12 -1.44 -12.20
C THR A 74 3.37 -0.85 -12.85
N CYS A 75 4.10 0.05 -12.15
CA CYS A 75 5.34 0.61 -12.67
C CYS A 75 6.40 -0.46 -12.94
N ARG A 76 6.50 -1.48 -12.08
CA ARG A 76 7.40 -2.62 -12.30
C ARG A 76 7.00 -3.44 -13.52
N LEU A 77 5.73 -3.82 -13.63
CA LEU A 77 5.22 -4.64 -14.74
C LEU A 77 5.39 -3.95 -16.09
N GLN A 78 5.13 -2.64 -16.14
CA GLN A 78 5.23 -1.85 -17.38
C GLN A 78 6.63 -1.22 -17.58
N LYS A 79 7.63 -1.57 -16.73
CA LYS A 79 9.00 -1.05 -16.80
C LYS A 79 9.08 0.48 -16.76
N ILE A 80 8.19 1.12 -16.03
CA ILE A 80 8.12 2.58 -15.86
C ILE A 80 9.02 2.99 -14.70
N SER A 81 9.92 3.95 -14.94
CA SER A 81 10.88 4.44 -13.95
C SER A 81 10.51 5.79 -13.34
N LEU A 82 9.38 6.37 -13.72
CA LEU A 82 8.96 7.70 -13.27
C LEU A 82 7.44 7.78 -13.14
N TYR A 83 6.96 8.30 -12.01
CA TYR A 83 5.57 8.71 -11.84
C TYR A 83 5.50 10.18 -11.38
N ARG A 84 4.31 10.78 -11.45
CA ARG A 84 4.08 12.18 -11.14
C ARG A 84 3.04 12.34 -10.05
N VAL A 85 3.20 13.38 -9.26
CA VAL A 85 2.32 13.67 -8.11
C VAL A 85 2.01 15.16 -8.07
N ILE A 86 0.74 15.49 -7.84
CA ILE A 86 0.30 16.80 -7.37
C ILE A 86 -0.02 16.62 -5.89
N SER A 87 0.78 17.25 -5.03
CA SER A 87 0.76 16.96 -3.59
C SER A 87 0.00 18.02 -2.81
N SER A 88 -1.00 17.56 -2.04
CA SER A 88 -1.61 18.34 -0.99
C SER A 88 -0.89 18.10 0.36
N PRO A 89 -0.57 19.15 1.12
CA PRO A 89 0.04 19.02 2.46
C PRO A 89 -0.86 18.27 3.45
N ARG A 90 -2.19 18.39 3.34
CA ARG A 90 -3.15 17.71 4.20
C ARG A 90 -3.09 16.20 4.01
N VAL A 91 -3.23 15.73 2.77
CA VAL A 91 -3.22 14.30 2.43
C VAL A 91 -1.86 13.66 2.70
N SER A 92 -0.76 14.36 2.38
CA SER A 92 0.59 13.81 2.51
C SER A 92 0.98 13.41 3.93
N ARG A 93 0.31 13.93 4.96
CA ARG A 93 0.54 13.56 6.37
C ARG A 93 0.11 12.12 6.66
N TYR A 94 -0.95 11.66 6.02
CA TYR A 94 -1.57 10.35 6.26
C TYR A 94 -1.19 9.31 5.22
N LEU A 95 -0.59 9.75 4.10
CA LEU A 95 -0.34 8.94 2.91
C LEU A 95 0.38 7.62 3.17
N TYR A 96 1.19 7.55 4.21
CA TYR A 96 2.05 6.40 4.49
C TYR A 96 1.70 5.67 5.78
N ASN A 97 0.55 5.94 6.41
CA ASN A 97 0.18 5.34 7.67
C ASN A 97 0.26 3.80 7.64
N ASN A 98 -0.41 3.17 6.70
CA ASN A 98 -0.41 1.71 6.55
C ASN A 98 0.67 1.18 5.58
N PHE A 99 1.51 2.06 5.04
CA PHE A 99 2.66 1.66 4.24
C PHE A 99 3.87 2.58 4.47
N PRO A 100 4.43 2.62 5.70
CA PRO A 100 5.50 3.53 6.06
C PRO A 100 6.80 3.32 5.27
N ASN A 101 7.02 2.11 4.75
CA ASN A 101 8.20 1.76 3.97
C ASN A 101 8.07 2.07 2.46
N PHE A 102 6.97 2.65 2.00
CA PHE A 102 6.73 2.92 0.58
C PHE A 102 7.91 3.64 -0.10
N SER A 103 8.42 4.72 0.49
CA SER A 103 9.52 5.49 -0.07
C SER A 103 10.80 4.66 -0.22
N ARG A 104 11.08 3.75 0.73
CA ARG A 104 12.22 2.83 0.68
C ARG A 104 12.02 1.79 -0.42
N GLU A 105 10.84 1.20 -0.51
CA GLU A 105 10.48 0.21 -1.53
C GLU A 105 10.49 0.81 -2.94
N ARG A 106 10.04 2.06 -3.07
CA ARG A 106 10.15 2.84 -4.30
C ARG A 106 11.61 3.04 -4.73
N ALA A 107 12.46 3.46 -3.78
CA ALA A 107 13.87 3.70 -4.03
C ALA A 107 14.64 2.42 -4.44
N LYS A 108 14.38 1.29 -3.79
CA LYS A 108 14.95 -0.02 -4.18
C LYS A 108 14.64 -0.41 -5.62
N ARG A 109 13.52 0.07 -6.16
CA ARG A 109 13.09 -0.20 -7.54
C ARG A 109 13.54 0.88 -8.53
N ASN A 110 14.38 1.84 -8.11
CA ASN A 110 14.80 3.00 -8.90
C ASN A 110 13.61 3.78 -9.51
N LEU A 111 12.46 3.74 -8.86
CA LEU A 111 11.26 4.43 -9.32
C LEU A 111 11.33 5.89 -8.85
N ARG A 112 11.55 6.81 -9.79
CA ARG A 112 11.63 8.25 -9.54
C ARG A 112 10.23 8.84 -9.39
N VAL A 113 10.14 9.98 -8.70
CA VAL A 113 8.90 10.75 -8.59
C VAL A 113 9.17 12.23 -8.89
N ARG A 114 8.29 12.84 -9.69
CA ARG A 114 8.19 14.28 -9.83
C ARG A 114 6.98 14.78 -9.07
N VAL A 115 7.21 15.70 -8.13
CA VAL A 115 6.17 16.20 -7.24
C VAL A 115 5.96 17.68 -7.48
N LEU A 116 4.75 18.06 -7.79
CA LEU A 116 4.30 19.45 -7.82
C LEU A 116 3.65 19.76 -6.46
N ARG A 117 4.12 20.81 -5.77
CA ARG A 117 3.68 21.17 -4.41
C ARG A 117 3.26 22.62 -4.33
N TYR A 118 2.28 22.88 -3.49
CA TYR A 118 1.84 24.25 -3.14
C TYR A 118 2.59 24.85 -1.95
N ALA A 119 3.41 24.07 -1.24
CA ALA A 119 4.20 24.54 -0.11
C ALA A 119 5.60 23.94 -0.11
N LYS A 120 6.59 24.69 0.40
CA LYS A 120 7.96 24.19 0.58
C LYS A 120 7.96 23.03 1.59
N PRO A 121 8.68 21.94 1.34
CA PRO A 121 8.80 20.86 2.32
C PRO A 121 9.66 21.31 3.49
N LEU A 122 9.33 20.81 4.66
CA LEU A 122 10.14 20.94 5.87
C LEU A 122 11.44 20.10 5.80
N ARG A 123 11.51 19.13 4.88
CA ARG A 123 12.68 18.26 4.69
C ARG A 123 12.96 18.06 3.20
N ILE A 124 14.24 18.07 2.85
CA ILE A 124 14.74 17.69 1.51
C ILE A 124 14.59 16.18 1.38
N THR A 125 13.88 15.75 0.38
CA THR A 125 13.67 14.32 0.07
C THR A 125 14.85 13.76 -0.73
N THR A 126 15.13 12.49 -0.53
CA THR A 126 16.22 11.70 -1.16
C THR A 126 16.28 11.84 -2.69
N GLY A 127 17.47 11.68 -3.28
CA GLY A 127 17.85 11.94 -4.67
C GLY A 127 17.01 11.32 -5.82
N LEU A 128 15.92 10.58 -5.51
CA LEU A 128 14.97 10.04 -6.48
C LEU A 128 13.65 10.84 -6.52
N ALA A 129 13.57 11.97 -5.82
CA ALA A 129 12.39 12.83 -5.79
C ALA A 129 12.76 14.24 -6.28
N ASP A 130 12.19 14.64 -7.42
CA ASP A 130 12.28 15.99 -7.97
C ASP A 130 11.01 16.76 -7.57
N SER A 131 11.15 17.85 -6.83
CA SER A 131 10.03 18.65 -6.34
C SER A 131 10.06 20.05 -6.90
N ARG A 132 8.93 20.49 -7.48
CA ARG A 132 8.71 21.86 -7.91
C ARG A 132 7.62 22.50 -7.07
N TYR A 133 7.73 23.81 -6.87
CA TYR A 133 6.80 24.59 -6.08
C TYR A 133 5.98 25.48 -7.00
N LEU A 134 4.66 25.49 -6.79
CA LEU A 134 3.77 26.48 -7.37
C LEU A 134 3.75 27.69 -6.45
N ALA A 135 4.07 28.87 -7.02
CA ALA A 135 3.79 30.15 -6.38
C ALA A 135 2.30 30.48 -6.60
N GLY A 136 1.55 30.65 -5.53
CA GLY A 136 0.14 30.97 -5.61
C GLY A 136 -0.55 30.90 -4.25
N PRO A 137 -1.83 31.28 -4.15
CA PRO A 137 -2.59 31.12 -2.93
C PRO A 137 -2.55 29.64 -2.50
N LYS A 138 -2.47 29.41 -1.20
CA LYS A 138 -2.47 28.06 -0.62
C LYS A 138 -3.82 27.38 -0.90
N LEU A 139 -3.95 26.79 -2.06
CA LEU A 139 -5.04 25.86 -2.36
C LEU A 139 -4.73 24.55 -1.64
N ASP A 140 -5.12 24.49 -0.38
CA ASP A 140 -5.11 23.23 0.40
C ASP A 140 -6.50 22.61 0.30
N ASP A 141 -6.80 22.11 -0.88
CA ASP A 141 -8.07 21.49 -1.23
C ASP A 141 -8.24 20.05 -0.72
N GLY A 142 -7.22 19.54 -0.01
CA GLY A 142 -7.23 18.16 0.47
C GLY A 142 -7.19 17.10 -0.64
N CYS A 143 -6.80 17.47 -1.87
CA CYS A 143 -6.70 16.54 -2.99
C CYS A 143 -5.24 16.21 -3.29
N TYR A 144 -4.96 14.95 -3.50
CA TYR A 144 -3.64 14.42 -3.84
C TYR A 144 -3.77 13.54 -5.07
N THR A 145 -3.14 13.94 -6.17
CA THR A 145 -3.26 13.23 -7.45
C THR A 145 -1.95 12.54 -7.80
N ILE A 146 -2.04 11.30 -8.21
CA ILE A 146 -0.90 10.47 -8.64
C ILE A 146 -1.15 10.00 -10.07
N LEU A 147 -0.17 10.26 -10.96
CA LEU A 147 -0.19 9.81 -12.35
C LEU A 147 0.92 8.78 -12.55
N TYR A 148 0.57 7.56 -12.88
CA TYR A 148 1.52 6.46 -13.07
C TYR A 148 1.04 5.52 -14.18
N ALA A 149 1.95 5.19 -15.08
CA ALA A 149 1.60 4.40 -16.26
C ALA A 149 0.41 5.02 -17.02
N SER A 150 -0.62 4.23 -17.29
CA SER A 150 -1.89 4.65 -17.89
C SER A 150 -2.98 4.92 -16.84
N LYS A 151 -2.61 5.03 -15.57
CA LYS A 151 -3.54 5.18 -14.44
C LYS A 151 -3.39 6.54 -13.77
N MET A 152 -4.49 6.99 -13.17
CA MET A 152 -4.54 8.14 -12.28
C MET A 152 -5.21 7.72 -10.99
N ALA A 153 -4.61 8.06 -9.85
CA ALA A 153 -5.26 7.95 -8.56
C ALA A 153 -5.51 9.35 -7.99
N ILE A 154 -6.71 9.59 -7.53
CA ILE A 154 -7.11 10.81 -6.84
C ILE A 154 -7.43 10.44 -5.40
N ILE A 155 -6.76 11.05 -4.44
CA ILE A 155 -6.94 10.80 -3.02
C ILE A 155 -7.42 12.09 -2.37
N THR A 156 -8.50 12.00 -1.62
CA THR A 156 -9.12 13.13 -0.93
C THR A 156 -9.27 12.83 0.55
N LEU A 157 -9.37 13.90 1.36
CA LEU A 157 -9.75 13.83 2.76
C LEU A 157 -11.14 14.42 2.93
N ASP A 158 -11.99 13.71 3.64
CA ASP A 158 -13.28 14.26 4.06
C ASP A 158 -13.13 15.19 5.29
N LYS A 159 -14.26 15.70 5.77
CA LYS A 159 -14.32 16.57 6.96
C LYS A 159 -13.90 15.87 8.26
N TYR A 160 -13.87 14.55 8.30
CA TYR A 160 -13.45 13.73 9.43
C TYR A 160 -12.01 13.23 9.31
N ASN A 161 -11.26 13.69 8.31
CA ASN A 161 -9.93 13.21 7.91
C ASN A 161 -9.89 11.74 7.49
N SER A 162 -11.02 11.17 7.08
CA SER A 162 -11.05 9.87 6.43
C SER A 162 -10.58 10.01 4.97
N MET A 163 -9.74 9.08 4.54
CA MET A 163 -9.19 9.10 3.19
C MET A 163 -10.05 8.29 2.23
N HIS A 164 -10.28 8.86 1.07
CA HIS A 164 -10.97 8.24 -0.03
C HIS A 164 -10.11 8.34 -1.28
N GLY A 165 -10.00 7.26 -2.04
CA GLY A 165 -9.25 7.20 -3.28
C GLY A 165 -10.05 6.61 -4.43
N VAL A 166 -9.77 7.08 -5.62
CA VAL A 166 -10.28 6.53 -6.88
C VAL A 166 -9.15 6.40 -7.90
#